data_4a4bc7ce8ca774e144399f5f0e60b112
#
_entry.id   4a4bc7ce8ca774e144399f5f0e60b112
#
_cell.length_a   1.000
_cell.length_b   1.000
_cell.length_c   1.000
_cell.angle_alpha   90.00
_cell.angle_beta   90.00
_cell.angle_gamma   90.00
#
_symmetry.space_group_name_H-M   'P 1'
#
loop_
_entity.id
_entity.type
_entity.pdbx_description
1 polymer ?
#
loop_
_entity_poly.entity_id
_entity_poly.type
_entity_poly.pdbx_seq_one_letter_code
_entity_poly.pdbx_strand_id
1 'polypeptide(L)'
;MKQINVGIIGTGWCGGIRANTCAASTLVDELHIAEINEDRLKEIISETKPTSASTDYKDIITNDRLDTIIISATPETTHYPIAKEALLAGKHVFLEKPLALTLEEADELIQIQKENNLKFAIGYSQRFNHKFA
;
A
#
# COMPACT_ATOMS: atom_id res chain seq x y z
N MET A 1 -8.26 19.78 6.23
CA MET A 1 -8.17 18.31 6.43
C MET A 1 -6.74 17.98 6.78
N LYS A 2 -6.53 17.11 7.75
CA LYS A 2 -5.18 16.69 8.15
C LYS A 2 -4.52 15.89 7.03
N GLN A 3 -3.28 16.24 6.69
CA GLN A 3 -2.48 15.43 5.76
C GLN A 3 -2.04 14.12 6.40
N ILE A 4 -1.74 13.13 5.59
CA ILE A 4 -1.28 11.80 6.01
C ILE A 4 0.05 11.44 5.33
N ASN A 5 0.81 10.58 5.98
CA ASN A 5 2.03 10.01 5.44
C ASN A 5 1.73 8.62 4.87
N VAL A 6 2.10 8.40 3.62
CA VAL A 6 1.76 7.20 2.86
C VAL A 6 3.00 6.44 2.44
N GLY A 7 2.99 5.13 2.70
CA GLY A 7 3.94 4.19 2.13
C GLY A 7 3.31 3.38 1.00
N ILE A 8 4.06 3.13 -0.07
CA ILE A 8 3.62 2.27 -1.17
C ILE A 8 4.61 1.12 -1.33
N ILE A 9 4.09 -0.09 -1.34
CA ILE A 9 4.87 -1.31 -1.57
C ILE A 9 4.44 -1.92 -2.90
N GLY A 10 5.35 -1.95 -3.85
CA GLY A 10 5.12 -2.39 -5.22
C GLY A 10 4.59 -1.27 -6.12
N THR A 11 5.32 -1.00 -7.19
CA THR A 11 5.02 0.09 -8.14
C THR A 11 4.92 -0.39 -9.59
N GLY A 12 4.40 -1.60 -9.78
CA GLY A 12 3.96 -2.07 -11.09
C GLY A 12 2.87 -1.18 -11.65
N TRP A 13 2.05 -1.67 -12.57
CA TRP A 13 1.03 -0.82 -13.18
C TRP A 13 0.12 -0.14 -12.13
N CYS A 14 -0.60 -0.93 -11.33
CA CYS A 14 -1.54 -0.37 -10.35
C CYS A 14 -0.83 0.47 -9.28
N GLY A 15 0.27 -0.03 -8.74
CA GLY A 15 1.04 0.68 -7.72
C GLY A 15 1.65 1.98 -8.24
N GLY A 16 2.10 2.01 -9.49
CA GLY A 16 2.60 3.21 -10.15
C GLY A 16 1.53 4.29 -10.30
N ILE A 17 0.32 3.92 -10.70
CA ILE A 17 -0.82 4.86 -10.77
C ILE A 17 -1.11 5.44 -9.39
N ARG A 18 -1.13 4.62 -8.34
CA ARG A 18 -1.35 5.06 -6.97
C ARG A 18 -0.23 5.97 -6.47
N ALA A 19 1.03 5.65 -6.78
CA ALA A 19 2.18 6.47 -6.42
C ALA A 19 2.08 7.87 -7.04
N ASN A 20 1.78 7.95 -8.33
CA ASN A 20 1.59 9.23 -9.02
C ASN A 20 0.39 10.01 -8.46
N THR A 21 -0.70 9.34 -8.13
CA THR A 21 -1.87 9.95 -7.51
C THR A 21 -1.53 10.51 -6.13
N CYS A 22 -0.83 9.76 -5.30
CA CYS A 22 -0.39 10.23 -3.98
C CYS A 22 0.58 11.42 -4.09
N ALA A 23 1.52 11.36 -5.03
CA ALA A 23 2.48 12.45 -5.25
C ALA A 23 1.80 13.77 -5.67
N ALA A 24 0.69 13.67 -6.39
CA ALA A 24 -0.09 14.85 -6.83
C ALA A 24 -1.12 15.31 -5.80
N SER A 25 -1.38 14.54 -4.75
CA SER A 25 -2.44 14.83 -3.77
C SER A 25 -1.96 15.80 -2.69
N THR A 26 -2.75 16.85 -2.46
CA THR A 26 -2.54 17.78 -1.34
C THR A 26 -2.84 17.18 0.04
N LEU A 27 -3.43 15.99 0.08
CA LEU A 27 -3.73 15.24 1.33
C LEU A 27 -2.55 14.39 1.81
N VAL A 28 -1.53 14.20 0.98
CA VAL A 28 -0.33 13.44 1.30
C VAL A 28 0.80 14.41 1.65
N ASP A 29 1.36 14.27 2.84
CA ASP A 29 2.50 15.06 3.30
C ASP A 29 3.81 14.40 2.87
N GLU A 30 3.99 13.15 3.28
CA GLU A 30 5.16 12.35 2.90
C GLU A 30 4.74 11.13 2.08
N LEU A 31 5.49 10.84 1.02
CA LEU A 31 5.35 9.65 0.20
C LEU A 31 6.64 8.83 0.29
N HIS A 32 6.50 7.58 0.71
CA HIS A 32 7.61 6.62 0.82
C HIS A 32 7.32 5.41 -0.07
N ILE A 33 8.33 4.93 -0.80
CA ILE A 33 8.15 3.87 -1.80
C ILE A 33 9.12 2.72 -1.56
N ALA A 34 8.62 1.49 -1.64
CA ALA A 34 9.43 0.29 -1.76
C ALA A 34 9.10 -0.45 -3.06
N GLU A 35 10.14 -0.73 -3.85
CA GLU A 35 10.05 -1.45 -5.11
C GLU A 35 11.27 -2.35 -5.26
N ILE A 36 11.05 -3.65 -5.37
CA ILE A 36 12.13 -4.65 -5.45
C ILE A 36 12.93 -4.57 -6.75
N ASN A 37 12.30 -4.14 -7.84
CA ASN A 37 12.97 -3.94 -9.12
C ASN A 37 13.69 -2.58 -9.13
N GLU A 38 15.01 -2.59 -9.14
CA GLU A 38 15.82 -1.38 -9.06
C GLU A 38 15.60 -0.41 -10.23
N ASP A 39 15.39 -0.92 -11.44
CA ASP A 39 15.17 -0.07 -12.62
C ASP A 39 13.79 0.61 -12.51
N ARG A 40 12.76 -0.15 -12.09
CA ARG A 40 11.45 0.41 -11.83
C ARG A 40 11.48 1.41 -10.67
N LEU A 41 12.26 1.14 -9.64
CA LEU A 41 12.45 2.07 -8.52
C LEU A 41 13.01 3.42 -9.00
N LYS A 42 14.02 3.39 -9.85
CA LYS A 42 14.61 4.62 -10.45
C LYS A 42 13.58 5.41 -11.26
N GLU A 43 12.77 4.72 -12.06
CA GLU A 43 11.69 5.35 -12.83
C GLU A 43 10.68 6.05 -11.91
N ILE A 44 10.15 5.33 -10.93
CA ILE A 44 9.12 5.88 -10.03
C ILE A 44 9.66 7.01 -9.14
N ILE A 45 10.92 6.98 -8.75
CA ILE A 45 11.58 8.09 -8.07
C ILE A 45 11.59 9.34 -8.96
N SER A 46 11.93 9.18 -10.22
CA SER A 46 11.94 10.28 -11.20
C SER A 46 10.54 10.87 -11.40
N GLU A 47 9.52 10.02 -11.44
CA GLU A 47 8.12 10.44 -11.65
C GLU A 47 7.52 11.13 -10.43
N THR A 48 7.75 10.61 -9.23
CA THR A 48 7.00 10.99 -8.01
C THR A 48 7.82 11.81 -7.03
N LYS A 49 9.14 11.78 -7.13
CA LYS A 49 10.05 12.47 -6.19
C LYS A 49 9.67 12.19 -4.73
N PRO A 50 9.66 10.92 -4.28
CA PRO A 50 9.20 10.56 -2.96
C PRO A 50 10.12 11.07 -1.86
N THR A 51 9.62 11.12 -0.64
CA THR A 51 10.40 11.47 0.55
C THR A 51 11.53 10.46 0.79
N SER A 52 11.26 9.17 0.59
CA SER A 52 12.27 8.11 0.58
C SER A 52 11.89 6.98 -0.36
N ALA A 53 12.89 6.19 -0.74
CA ALA A 53 12.71 5.02 -1.60
C ALA A 53 13.66 3.90 -1.18
N SER A 54 13.22 2.66 -1.25
CA SER A 54 13.97 1.46 -0.86
C SER A 54 13.62 0.28 -1.75
N THR A 55 14.51 -0.70 -1.82
CA THR A 55 14.21 -2.01 -2.40
C THR A 55 13.63 -3.00 -1.38
N ASP A 56 13.66 -2.67 -0.09
CA ASP A 56 13.12 -3.50 0.99
C ASP A 56 11.81 -2.90 1.54
N TYR A 57 10.70 -3.62 1.39
CA TYR A 57 9.41 -3.18 1.92
C TYR A 57 9.38 -3.06 3.45
N LYS A 58 10.29 -3.70 4.16
CA LYS A 58 10.38 -3.60 5.62
C LYS A 58 10.73 -2.19 6.08
N ASP A 59 11.48 -1.45 5.28
CA ASP A 59 11.76 -0.04 5.54
C ASP A 59 10.49 0.81 5.56
N ILE A 60 9.46 0.41 4.81
CA ILE A 60 8.15 1.03 4.83
C ILE A 60 7.38 0.63 6.10
N ILE A 61 7.31 -0.67 6.40
CA ILE A 61 6.52 -1.18 7.53
C ILE A 61 7.06 -0.66 8.87
N THR A 62 8.37 -0.59 9.02
CA THR A 62 9.02 -0.15 10.28
C THR A 62 9.10 1.36 10.43
N ASN A 63 8.67 2.13 9.44
CA ASN A 63 8.70 3.59 9.52
C ASN A 63 7.53 4.11 10.36
N ASP A 64 7.83 4.58 11.57
CA ASP A 64 6.83 5.08 12.53
C ASP A 64 6.10 6.34 12.07
N ARG A 65 6.63 7.05 11.07
CA ARG A 65 6.00 8.25 10.50
C ARG A 65 4.82 7.96 9.59
N LEU A 66 4.70 6.72 9.10
CA LEU A 66 3.65 6.35 8.16
C LEU A 66 2.32 6.05 8.85
N ASP A 67 1.25 6.64 8.33
CA ASP A 67 -0.12 6.40 8.77
C ASP A 67 -0.75 5.21 8.00
N THR A 68 -0.51 5.16 6.70
CA THR A 68 -1.17 4.23 5.78
C THR A 68 -0.16 3.60 4.83
N ILE A 69 -0.35 2.31 4.55
CA ILE A 69 0.43 1.58 3.56
C ILE A 69 -0.49 1.09 2.44
N ILE A 70 -0.11 1.38 1.21
CA ILE A 70 -0.74 0.86 -0.01
C ILE A 70 0.11 -0.31 -0.50
N ILE A 71 -0.49 -1.50 -0.62
CA ILE A 71 0.19 -2.72 -1.03
C ILE A 71 -0.29 -3.13 -2.41
N SER A 72 0.60 -3.06 -3.39
CA SER A 72 0.37 -3.45 -4.79
C SER A 72 1.49 -4.37 -5.30
N ALA A 73 2.13 -5.10 -4.40
CA ALA A 73 3.21 -6.02 -4.72
C ALA A 73 2.70 -7.23 -5.52
N THR A 74 3.58 -7.80 -6.33
CA THR A 74 3.34 -9.04 -7.06
C THR A 74 4.43 -10.06 -6.72
N PRO A 75 4.13 -11.36 -6.79
CA PRO A 75 2.84 -12.00 -7.06
C PRO A 75 1.83 -11.84 -5.91
N GLU A 76 0.58 -12.25 -6.14
CA GLU A 76 -0.51 -12.15 -5.14
C GLU A 76 -0.23 -12.90 -3.83
N THR A 77 0.65 -13.89 -3.86
CA THR A 77 1.12 -14.60 -2.65
C THR A 77 1.79 -13.68 -1.63
N THR A 78 2.23 -12.50 -2.05
CA THR A 78 2.86 -11.50 -1.17
C THR A 78 1.85 -10.67 -0.39
N HIS A 79 0.58 -10.64 -0.80
CA HIS A 79 -0.43 -9.75 -0.23
C HIS A 79 -0.68 -10.04 1.25
N TYR A 80 -1.00 -11.29 1.58
CA TYR A 80 -1.30 -11.68 2.95
C TYR A 80 -0.12 -11.40 3.92
N PRO A 81 1.10 -11.91 3.69
CA PRO A 81 2.18 -11.68 4.64
C PRO A 81 2.53 -10.19 4.82
N ILE A 82 2.56 -9.40 3.76
CA ILE A 82 2.88 -7.98 3.85
C ILE A 82 1.75 -7.21 4.55
N ALA A 83 0.49 -7.49 4.21
CA ALA A 83 -0.66 -6.87 4.86
C ALA A 83 -0.72 -7.19 6.36
N LYS A 84 -0.43 -8.44 6.73
CA LYS A 84 -0.35 -8.88 8.13
C LYS A 84 0.72 -8.09 8.89
N GLU A 85 1.92 -8.00 8.37
CA GLU A 85 3.01 -7.23 8.98
C GLU A 85 2.61 -5.75 9.16
N ALA A 86 2.01 -5.14 8.13
CA ALA A 86 1.59 -3.75 8.17
C ALA A 86 0.50 -3.49 9.22
N LEU A 87 -0.51 -4.34 9.29
CA LEU A 87 -1.59 -4.24 10.29
C LEU A 87 -1.05 -4.45 11.71
N LEU A 88 -0.16 -5.43 11.92
CA LEU A 88 0.48 -5.65 13.22
C LEU A 88 1.39 -4.49 13.64
N ALA A 89 1.94 -3.77 12.69
CA ALA A 89 2.71 -2.53 12.93
C ALA A 89 1.81 -1.30 13.19
N GLY A 90 0.49 -1.48 13.25
CA GLY A 90 -0.47 -0.42 13.54
C GLY A 90 -0.75 0.51 12.36
N LYS A 91 -0.51 0.07 11.13
CA LYS A 91 -0.74 0.86 9.93
C LYS A 91 -2.13 0.61 9.35
N HIS A 92 -2.79 1.65 8.86
CA HIS A 92 -3.93 1.49 7.97
C HIS A 92 -3.45 0.88 6.65
N VAL A 93 -4.25 0.02 6.03
CA VAL A 93 -3.86 -0.71 4.83
C VAL A 93 -4.87 -0.54 3.71
N PHE A 94 -4.37 -0.20 2.53
CA PHE A 94 -5.07 -0.34 1.27
C PHE A 94 -4.37 -1.44 0.46
N LEU A 95 -5.04 -2.55 0.23
CA LEU A 95 -4.48 -3.73 -0.40
C LEU A 95 -5.08 -3.94 -1.79
N GLU A 96 -4.22 -4.24 -2.77
CA GLU A 96 -4.68 -4.64 -4.10
C GLU A 96 -5.36 -6.01 -4.05
N LYS A 97 -6.29 -6.24 -4.97
CA LYS A 97 -6.97 -7.54 -5.11
C LYS A 97 -5.97 -8.62 -5.60
N PRO A 98 -6.14 -9.88 -5.21
CA PRO A 98 -7.07 -10.38 -4.21
C PRO A 98 -6.60 -10.07 -2.78
N LEU A 99 -7.55 -10.04 -1.84
CA LEU A 99 -7.26 -9.84 -0.42
C LEU A 99 -6.27 -10.87 0.13
N ALA A 100 -6.51 -12.12 -0.16
CA ALA A 100 -5.73 -13.28 0.23
C ALA A 100 -6.04 -14.45 -0.71
N LEU A 101 -5.33 -15.56 -0.57
CA LEU A 101 -5.54 -16.75 -1.40
C LEU A 101 -6.42 -17.80 -0.72
N THR A 102 -6.61 -17.70 0.59
CA THR A 102 -7.49 -18.58 1.38
C THR A 102 -8.42 -17.77 2.28
N LEU A 103 -9.52 -18.38 2.70
CA LEU A 103 -10.46 -17.76 3.65
C LEU A 103 -9.82 -17.57 5.02
N GLU A 104 -9.00 -18.49 5.45
CA GLU A 104 -8.29 -18.44 6.73
C GLU A 104 -7.36 -17.21 6.79
N GLU A 105 -6.59 -16.96 5.73
CA GLU A 105 -5.76 -15.76 5.61
C GLU A 105 -6.59 -14.48 5.65
N ALA A 106 -7.69 -14.45 4.90
CA ALA A 106 -8.61 -13.31 4.88
C ALA A 106 -9.22 -13.04 6.27
N ASP A 107 -9.68 -14.08 6.94
CA ASP A 107 -10.27 -13.97 8.28
C ASP A 107 -9.26 -13.46 9.30
N GLU A 108 -8.02 -13.94 9.23
CA GLU A 108 -6.94 -13.46 10.11
C GLU A 108 -6.65 -11.97 9.91
N LEU A 109 -6.55 -11.50 8.66
CA LEU A 109 -6.35 -10.08 8.37
C LEU A 109 -7.48 -9.22 8.92
N ILE A 110 -8.72 -9.65 8.75
CA ILE A 110 -9.90 -8.96 9.26
C ILE A 110 -9.90 -8.93 10.80
N GLN A 111 -9.49 -10.02 11.43
CA GLN A 111 -9.38 -10.09 12.88
C GLN A 111 -8.34 -9.10 13.40
N ILE A 112 -7.13 -9.10 12.84
CA ILE A 112 -6.05 -8.18 13.23
C ILE A 112 -6.51 -6.72 13.05
N GLN A 113 -7.16 -6.42 11.93
CA GLN A 113 -7.70 -5.09 11.66
C GLN A 113 -8.67 -4.64 12.74
N LYS A 114 -9.60 -5.51 13.15
CA LYS A 114 -10.61 -5.20 14.19
C LYS A 114 -9.97 -5.02 15.56
N GLU A 115 -9.09 -5.92 15.96
CA GLU A 115 -8.40 -5.87 17.26
C GLU A 115 -7.55 -4.60 17.42
N ASN A 116 -6.99 -4.08 16.34
CA ASN A 116 -6.16 -2.89 16.37
C ASN A 116 -6.90 -1.61 15.92
N ASN A 117 -8.21 -1.71 15.68
CA ASN A 117 -9.04 -0.57 15.22
C ASN A 117 -8.46 0.19 14.04
N LEU A 118 -8.00 -0.55 13.04
CA LEU A 118 -7.39 0.00 11.84
C LEU A 118 -8.40 0.09 10.69
N LYS A 119 -8.12 0.95 9.72
CA LYS A 119 -8.82 0.99 8.45
C LYS A 119 -8.15 0.01 7.49
N PHE A 120 -8.95 -0.82 6.83
CA PHE A 120 -8.49 -1.81 5.86
C PHE A 120 -9.43 -1.81 4.66
N ALA A 121 -8.90 -1.48 3.49
CA ALA A 121 -9.67 -1.42 2.25
C ALA A 121 -9.01 -2.24 1.15
N ILE A 122 -9.82 -2.76 0.24
CA ILE A 122 -9.38 -3.57 -0.90
C ILE A 122 -9.61 -2.79 -2.21
N GLY A 123 -8.65 -2.89 -3.11
CA GLY A 123 -8.63 -2.19 -4.39
C GLY A 123 -9.57 -2.75 -5.45
N TYR A 124 -10.84 -2.86 -5.15
CA TYR A 124 -11.88 -3.21 -6.13
C TYR A 124 -12.22 -2.00 -7.00
N SER A 125 -11.27 -1.62 -7.86
CA SER A 125 -11.33 -0.37 -8.65
C SER A 125 -12.57 -0.25 -9.54
N GLN A 126 -13.14 -1.36 -9.99
CA GLN A 126 -14.35 -1.35 -10.83
C GLN A 126 -15.59 -0.81 -10.11
N ARG A 127 -15.61 -0.77 -8.78
CA ARG A 127 -16.68 -0.12 -8.02
C ARG A 127 -16.81 1.38 -8.31
N PHE A 128 -15.72 2.00 -8.77
CA PHE A 128 -15.67 3.44 -9.07
C PHE A 128 -15.81 3.73 -10.58
N ASN A 129 -16.02 2.71 -11.40
CA ASN A 129 -16.24 2.85 -12.82
C ASN A 129 -17.73 3.07 -13.07
N HIS A 130 -18.12 4.23 -13.67
CA HIS A 130 -19.52 4.57 -13.89
C HIS A 130 -20.26 3.57 -14.77
N LYS A 131 -19.57 2.76 -15.55
CA LYS A 131 -20.21 1.69 -16.37
C LYS A 131 -20.73 0.53 -15.51
N PHE A 132 -20.24 0.41 -14.26
CA PHE A 132 -20.59 -0.66 -13.33
C PHE A 132 -21.23 -0.16 -12.05
N ALA A 133 -21.32 1.15 -11.90
CA ALA A 133 -21.93 1.77 -10.73
C ALA A 133 -23.45 1.89 -10.87
#